data_543d662e67b024af99ff43f8b7e490a5
#
_entry.id   543d662e67b024af99ff43f8b7e490a5
#
_cell.length_a   1.000
_cell.length_b   1.000
_cell.length_c   1.000
_cell.angle_alpha   90.00
_cell.angle_beta   90.00
_cell.angle_gamma   90.00
#
_symmetry.space_group_name_H-M   'P 1'
#
loop_
_entity.id
_entity.type
_entity.pdbx_description
1 polymer ?
#
loop_
_entity_poly.entity_id
_entity_poly.type
_entity_poly.pdbx_seq_one_letter_code
_entity_poly.pdbx_strand_id
1 'polypeptide(L)'
;MEDCIFCKIRKGEIPSEKVYEDDEMMIIKDIDPKAKNHFLCIPKDHFKLLSEMTEEDAAQLAHCFRVIPTLEKELGLAGGYRLVINQGDNAGQSVFHLHIHILSGQKMGWTPA
;
A
#
# COMPACT_ATOMS: atom_id res chain seq x y z
N MET A 1 -13.37 4.22 -12.13
CA MET A 1 -13.07 3.18 -11.15
C MET A 1 -13.12 1.79 -11.74
N GLU A 2 -13.85 1.58 -12.81
CA GLU A 2 -13.88 0.28 -13.46
C GLU A 2 -12.50 -0.14 -13.97
N ASP A 3 -11.65 0.83 -14.32
CA ASP A 3 -10.31 0.56 -14.83
C ASP A 3 -9.26 0.42 -13.72
N CYS A 4 -9.65 0.59 -12.45
CA CYS A 4 -8.70 0.52 -11.36
C CYS A 4 -8.43 -0.93 -10.95
N ILE A 5 -7.18 -1.37 -11.12
CA ILE A 5 -6.79 -2.74 -10.75
C ILE A 5 -7.01 -3.01 -9.28
N PHE A 6 -6.75 -2.03 -8.39
CA PHE A 6 -6.94 -2.24 -6.96
C PHE A 6 -8.42 -2.33 -6.58
N CYS A 7 -9.28 -1.54 -7.24
CA CYS A 7 -10.72 -1.68 -7.03
C CYS A 7 -11.22 -3.05 -7.48
N LYS A 8 -10.66 -3.57 -8.55
CA LYS A 8 -11.01 -4.91 -9.04
C LYS A 8 -10.53 -6.01 -8.10
N ILE A 9 -9.33 -5.86 -7.52
CA ILE A 9 -8.83 -6.80 -6.52
C ILE A 9 -9.71 -6.76 -5.27
N ARG A 10 -10.09 -5.56 -4.84
CA ARG A 10 -10.99 -5.38 -3.69
C ARG A 10 -12.29 -6.13 -3.88
N LYS A 11 -12.85 -6.10 -5.08
CA LYS A 11 -14.12 -6.75 -5.41
C LYS A 11 -13.97 -8.24 -5.69
N GLY A 12 -12.74 -8.76 -5.76
CA GLY A 12 -12.49 -10.16 -6.08
C GLY A 12 -12.52 -10.47 -7.57
N GLU A 13 -12.55 -9.47 -8.43
CA GLU A 13 -12.58 -9.67 -9.89
C GLU A 13 -11.22 -10.05 -10.44
N ILE A 14 -10.14 -9.64 -9.77
CA ILE A 14 -8.78 -10.00 -10.13
C ILE A 14 -8.15 -10.65 -8.89
N PRO A 15 -7.56 -11.85 -9.02
CA PRO A 15 -6.91 -12.50 -7.88
C PRO A 15 -5.63 -11.76 -7.48
N SER A 16 -5.35 -11.77 -6.18
CA SER A 16 -4.11 -11.23 -5.64
C SER A 16 -3.88 -11.91 -4.29
N GLU A 17 -2.62 -11.99 -3.88
CA GLU A 17 -2.31 -12.59 -2.59
C GLU A 17 -2.47 -11.53 -1.50
N LYS A 18 -3.62 -11.55 -0.86
CA LYS A 18 -3.90 -10.67 0.27
C LYS A 18 -3.31 -11.29 1.53
N VAL A 19 -2.51 -10.51 2.24
CA VAL A 19 -1.93 -10.94 3.53
C VAL A 19 -2.68 -10.34 4.71
N TYR A 20 -3.51 -9.33 4.47
CA TYR A 20 -4.38 -8.73 5.47
C TYR A 20 -5.52 -8.00 4.77
N GLU A 21 -6.68 -7.99 5.38
CA GLU A 21 -7.83 -7.21 4.87
C GLU A 21 -8.82 -6.95 5.99
N ASP A 22 -9.34 -5.73 6.02
CA ASP A 22 -10.48 -5.38 6.87
C ASP A 22 -11.44 -4.48 6.08
N ASP A 23 -12.40 -3.85 6.76
CA ASP A 23 -13.41 -3.03 6.08
C ASP A 23 -12.84 -1.79 5.41
N GLU A 24 -11.67 -1.32 5.83
CA GLU A 24 -11.13 -0.04 5.41
C GLU A 24 -9.93 -0.15 4.48
N MET A 25 -9.21 -1.28 4.49
CA MET A 25 -7.99 -1.41 3.70
C MET A 25 -7.64 -2.87 3.46
N MET A 26 -6.72 -3.09 2.52
CA MET A 26 -6.14 -4.41 2.27
C MET A 26 -4.64 -4.27 2.10
N ILE A 27 -3.91 -5.34 2.40
CA ILE A 27 -2.47 -5.43 2.15
C ILE A 27 -2.24 -6.65 1.27
N ILE A 28 -1.59 -6.42 0.12
CA ILE A 28 -1.29 -7.47 -0.85
C ILE A 28 0.20 -7.56 -1.08
N LYS A 29 0.67 -8.69 -1.60
CA LYS A 29 2.05 -8.81 -2.05
C LYS A 29 2.23 -8.13 -3.40
N ASP A 30 3.33 -7.40 -3.56
CA ASP A 30 3.70 -6.83 -4.85
C ASP A 30 4.21 -7.95 -5.75
N ILE A 31 3.69 -8.00 -6.99
CA ILE A 31 4.08 -9.05 -7.96
C ILE A 31 5.44 -8.77 -8.61
N ASP A 32 5.96 -7.55 -8.42
CA ASP A 32 7.27 -7.15 -8.94
C ASP A 32 8.08 -6.51 -7.80
N PRO A 33 8.50 -7.32 -6.81
CA PRO A 33 9.06 -6.77 -5.57
C PRO A 33 10.38 -6.04 -5.79
N LYS A 34 10.54 -4.92 -5.10
CA LYS A 34 11.75 -4.10 -5.12
C LYS A 34 12.60 -4.32 -3.87
N ALA A 35 12.17 -5.17 -2.96
CA ALA A 35 12.89 -5.56 -1.76
C ALA A 35 12.53 -7.01 -1.45
N LYS A 36 13.25 -7.62 -0.53
CA LYS A 36 13.00 -9.02 -0.15
C LYS A 36 11.55 -9.23 0.27
N ASN A 37 11.02 -8.29 1.07
CA ASN A 37 9.59 -8.24 1.40
C ASN A 37 9.04 -6.95 0.83
N HIS A 38 8.01 -7.04 -0.01
CA HIS A 38 7.40 -5.87 -0.62
C HIS A 38 5.89 -6.06 -0.66
N PHE A 39 5.18 -5.25 0.12
CA PHE A 39 3.73 -5.29 0.18
C PHE A 39 3.16 -3.94 -0.24
N LEU A 40 1.88 -3.94 -0.60
CA LEU A 40 1.13 -2.74 -0.90
C LEU A 40 -0.04 -2.65 0.08
N CYS A 41 -0.09 -1.56 0.85
CA CYS A 41 -1.23 -1.27 1.73
C CYS A 41 -2.13 -0.29 1.00
N ILE A 42 -3.38 -0.69 0.79
CA ILE A 42 -4.30 0.00 -0.11
C ILE A 42 -5.58 0.35 0.63
N PRO A 43 -5.86 1.65 0.85
CA PRO A 43 -7.18 2.04 1.36
C PRO A 43 -8.25 1.58 0.39
N LYS A 44 -9.41 1.17 0.91
CA LYS A 44 -10.50 0.70 0.04
C LYS A 44 -11.19 1.81 -0.72
N ASP A 45 -11.23 3.03 -0.18
CA ASP A 45 -11.75 4.17 -0.92
C ASP A 45 -10.82 4.48 -2.10
N HIS A 46 -11.42 4.82 -3.22
CA HIS A 46 -10.64 5.16 -4.41
C HIS A 46 -10.34 6.65 -4.43
N PHE A 47 -9.09 7.01 -4.21
CA PHE A 47 -8.57 8.35 -4.43
C PHE A 47 -7.12 8.23 -4.88
N LYS A 48 -6.68 9.16 -5.72
CA LYS A 48 -5.36 9.07 -6.36
C LYS A 48 -4.28 9.74 -5.52
N LEU A 49 -4.55 10.95 -5.03
CA LEU A 49 -3.54 11.81 -4.44
C LEU A 49 -3.94 12.24 -3.02
N LEU A 50 -2.92 12.48 -2.19
CA LEU A 50 -3.15 13.01 -0.84
C LEU A 50 -3.90 14.34 -0.89
N SER A 51 -3.65 15.16 -1.92
CA SER A 51 -4.32 16.46 -2.07
C SER A 51 -5.82 16.34 -2.39
N GLU A 52 -6.28 15.14 -2.75
CA GLU A 52 -7.68 14.90 -3.09
C GLU A 52 -8.47 14.26 -1.96
N MET A 53 -7.81 13.98 -0.83
CA MET A 53 -8.45 13.27 0.29
C MET A 53 -9.65 14.01 0.84
N THR A 54 -10.75 13.28 1.01
CA THR A 54 -11.84 13.69 1.89
C THR A 54 -11.48 13.34 3.32
N GLU A 55 -12.33 13.74 4.30
CA GLU A 55 -12.12 13.35 5.69
C GLU A 55 -12.19 11.82 5.85
N GLU A 56 -13.08 11.17 5.12
CA GLU A 56 -13.23 9.72 5.15
C GLU A 56 -11.99 9.03 4.58
N ASP A 57 -11.43 9.56 3.49
CA ASP A 57 -10.21 9.03 2.90
C ASP A 57 -9.05 9.16 3.87
N ALA A 58 -8.94 10.31 4.53
CA ALA A 58 -7.88 10.54 5.52
C ALA A 58 -8.01 9.59 6.71
N ALA A 59 -9.24 9.30 7.14
CA ALA A 59 -9.49 8.35 8.21
C ALA A 59 -9.03 6.93 7.82
N GLN A 60 -9.29 6.51 6.58
CA GLN A 60 -8.81 5.22 6.10
C GLN A 60 -7.29 5.18 6.04
N LEU A 61 -6.65 6.26 5.61
CA LEU A 61 -5.20 6.34 5.55
C LEU A 61 -4.59 6.27 6.95
N ALA A 62 -5.18 6.99 7.91
CA ALA A 62 -4.76 6.91 9.30
C ALA A 62 -4.89 5.48 9.84
N HIS A 63 -5.96 4.78 9.47
CA HIS A 63 -6.17 3.38 9.84
C HIS A 63 -5.03 2.50 9.28
N CYS A 64 -4.62 2.73 8.04
CA CYS A 64 -3.49 2.01 7.45
C CYS A 64 -2.24 2.16 8.31
N PHE A 65 -1.90 3.38 8.70
CA PHE A 65 -0.71 3.63 9.52
C PHE A 65 -0.82 3.07 10.93
N ARG A 66 -2.04 2.90 11.43
CA ARG A 66 -2.25 2.29 12.74
C ARG A 66 -2.09 0.77 12.68
N VAL A 67 -2.56 0.15 11.60
CA VAL A 67 -2.56 -1.31 11.46
C VAL A 67 -1.18 -1.85 11.08
N ILE A 68 -0.46 -1.18 10.17
CA ILE A 68 0.84 -1.66 9.68
C ILE A 68 1.78 -2.06 10.83
N PRO A 69 1.99 -1.24 11.87
CA PRO A 69 2.89 -1.65 12.95
C PRO A 69 2.43 -2.88 13.73
N THR A 70 1.14 -3.16 13.76
CA THR A 70 0.63 -4.34 14.45
C THR A 70 0.97 -5.64 13.72
N LEU A 71 1.39 -5.53 12.45
CA LEU A 71 1.70 -6.68 11.60
C LEU A 71 3.20 -6.87 11.40
N GLU A 72 4.04 -6.20 12.19
CA GLU A 72 5.50 -6.23 11.99
C GLU A 72 6.05 -7.64 12.03
N LYS A 73 5.57 -8.47 12.94
CA LYS A 73 6.03 -9.84 13.06
C LYS A 73 5.56 -10.70 11.90
N GLU A 74 4.28 -10.61 11.56
CA GLU A 74 3.66 -11.42 10.52
C GLU A 74 4.20 -11.12 9.13
N LEU A 75 4.53 -9.85 8.86
CA LEU A 75 4.98 -9.43 7.54
C LEU A 75 6.50 -9.32 7.42
N GLY A 76 7.24 -9.68 8.47
CA GLY A 76 8.70 -9.62 8.41
C GLY A 76 9.24 -8.20 8.46
N LEU A 77 8.58 -7.31 9.16
CA LEU A 77 8.96 -5.90 9.25
C LEU A 77 9.87 -5.61 10.43
N ALA A 78 10.00 -6.55 11.36
CA ALA A 78 10.86 -6.38 12.53
C ALA A 78 12.30 -6.12 12.09
N GLY A 79 12.97 -5.18 12.75
CA GLY A 79 14.32 -4.78 12.37
C GLY A 79 14.35 -3.55 11.48
N GLY A 80 13.23 -3.13 10.95
CA GLY A 80 13.10 -1.90 10.17
C GLY A 80 12.40 -2.12 8.84
N TYR A 81 11.65 -1.12 8.44
CA TYR A 81 10.94 -1.16 7.17
C TYR A 81 10.77 0.27 6.66
N ARG A 82 10.51 0.37 5.36
CA ARG A 82 10.34 1.65 4.70
C ARG A 82 8.95 1.73 4.11
N LEU A 83 8.30 2.88 4.30
CA LEU A 83 7.01 3.16 3.70
C LEU A 83 7.20 4.21 2.62
N VAL A 84 6.62 3.97 1.43
CA VAL A 84 6.72 4.90 0.30
C VAL A 84 5.34 5.11 -0.29
N ILE A 85 4.98 6.37 -0.48
CA ILE A 85 3.74 6.75 -1.15
C ILE A 85 4.12 7.65 -2.32
N ASN A 86 4.06 7.13 -3.52
CA ASN A 86 4.39 7.91 -4.73
C ASN A 86 3.20 8.79 -5.11
N GLN A 87 3.47 10.07 -5.33
CA GLN A 87 2.44 11.06 -5.63
C GLN A 87 2.70 11.69 -6.99
N GLY A 88 1.91 11.29 -7.99
CA GLY A 88 1.97 11.88 -9.32
C GLY A 88 3.03 11.25 -10.22
N ASP A 89 3.06 11.73 -11.46
CA ASP A 89 3.87 11.14 -12.52
C ASP A 89 5.38 11.26 -12.24
N ASN A 90 5.83 12.39 -11.74
CA ASN A 90 7.26 12.58 -11.48
C ASN A 90 7.79 11.68 -10.36
N ALA A 91 6.91 11.21 -9.49
CA ALA A 91 7.28 10.27 -8.43
C ALA A 91 7.12 8.81 -8.87
N GLY A 92 6.66 8.58 -10.10
CA GLY A 92 6.50 7.24 -10.62
C GLY A 92 5.21 6.53 -10.17
N GLN A 93 4.18 7.30 -9.83
CA GLN A 93 2.89 6.69 -9.49
C GLN A 93 2.29 6.05 -10.74
N SER A 94 2.26 4.73 -10.79
CA SER A 94 1.78 3.99 -11.96
C SER A 94 0.33 3.52 -11.82
N VAL A 95 -0.16 3.31 -10.60
CA VAL A 95 -1.55 2.95 -10.35
C VAL A 95 -2.23 4.14 -9.67
N PHE A 96 -3.34 4.59 -10.25
CA PHE A 96 -4.01 5.83 -9.84
C PHE A 96 -5.05 5.59 -8.74
N HIS A 97 -4.64 4.84 -7.75
CA HIS A 97 -5.34 4.58 -6.50
C HIS A 97 -4.25 4.64 -5.43
N LEU A 98 -4.39 5.50 -4.46
CA LEU A 98 -3.35 5.71 -3.45
C LEU A 98 -2.98 4.39 -2.78
N HIS A 99 -1.70 4.13 -2.65
CA HIS A 99 -1.19 2.95 -1.98
C HIS A 99 0.15 3.23 -1.32
N ILE A 100 0.42 2.47 -0.26
CA ILE A 100 1.63 2.60 0.54
C ILE A 100 2.48 1.36 0.26
N HIS A 101 3.68 1.56 -0.31
CA HIS A 101 4.65 0.48 -0.43
C HIS A 101 5.25 0.20 0.95
N ILE A 102 5.32 -1.07 1.31
CA ILE A 102 5.96 -1.53 2.55
C ILE A 102 7.14 -2.39 2.14
N LEU A 103 8.34 -1.92 2.40
CA LEU A 103 9.60 -2.55 1.96
C LEU A 103 10.42 -2.96 3.17
N SER A 104 10.86 -4.21 3.19
CA SER A 104 11.65 -4.71 4.32
C SER A 104 12.44 -5.96 3.94
N GLY A 105 13.11 -6.55 4.94
CA GLY A 105 13.80 -7.81 4.81
C GLY A 105 15.24 -7.72 4.36
N GLN A 106 15.75 -6.51 4.19
CA GLN A 106 17.13 -6.27 3.77
C GLN A 106 17.58 -4.89 4.19
N LYS A 107 18.89 -4.69 4.23
CA LYS A 107 19.46 -3.37 4.48
C LYS A 107 19.20 -2.49 3.26
N MET A 108 18.59 -1.33 3.47
CA MET A 108 18.29 -0.38 2.41
C MET A 108 19.15 0.86 2.57
N GLY A 109 19.58 1.41 1.42
CA GLY A 109 20.30 2.67 1.41
C GLY A 109 19.35 3.85 1.62
N TRP A 110 19.94 5.03 1.76
CA TRP A 110 19.13 6.25 1.95
C TRP A 110 18.47 6.71 0.64
N THR A 111 19.01 6.33 -0.51
CA THR A 111 18.48 6.76 -1.82
C THR A 111 17.02 6.37 -1.94
N PRO A 112 16.12 7.33 -2.10
CA PRO A 112 14.68 7.04 -2.13
C PRO A 112 14.18 6.51 -3.47
N ALA A 113 15.01 6.44 -4.48
CA ALA A 113 14.58 6.03 -5.81
C ALA A 113 14.30 4.52 -5.92
#